data_110a54b7904b6b80867dd182a2d4fbfe
#
_entry.id   110a54b7904b6b80867dd182a2d4fbfe
#
_cell.length_a   1.000
_cell.length_b   1.000
_cell.length_c   1.000
_cell.angle_alpha   90.00
_cell.angle_beta   90.00
_cell.angle_gamma   90.00
#
_symmetry.space_group_name_H-M   'P 1'
#
loop_
_entity.id
_entity.type
_entity.pdbx_description
1 polymer ?
#
loop_
_entity_poly.entity_id
_entity_poly.type
_entity_poly.pdbx_seq_one_letter_code
_entity_poly.pdbx_strand_id
1 'polypeptide(L)'
;LRGDPARLTDVRPGPDHAPMLVRGKDGVAALLDPAALGPTVAVAMADLSAGRASAPHRIVAAVEDRGLLAAMPAYCPSLGLAAAKLLTVYPDNMVAGHPVHQATISTFDPVTGAPTAIMDGDLITAMRTAAASA
;
A
#
# COMPACT_ATOMS: atom_id res chain seq x y z
N LEU A 1 -10.74 10.16 26.08
CA LEU A 1 -11.84 9.40 25.49
C LEU A 1 -11.34 7.98 25.24
N ARG A 2 -11.59 7.08 26.20
CA ARG A 2 -11.38 5.64 26.01
C ARG A 2 -12.62 5.09 25.32
N GLY A 3 -12.58 4.91 23.99
CA GLY A 3 -13.60 4.20 23.24
C GLY A 3 -13.55 2.72 23.61
N ASP A 4 -14.73 2.13 23.84
CA ASP A 4 -14.90 0.70 24.08
C ASP A 4 -14.45 -0.08 22.83
N PRO A 5 -13.41 -0.94 22.91
CA PRO A 5 -12.92 -1.73 21.77
C PRO A 5 -13.98 -2.71 21.22
N ALA A 6 -15.02 -3.04 21.96
CA ALA A 6 -16.10 -3.91 21.51
C ALA A 6 -17.01 -3.26 20.46
N ARG A 7 -16.99 -1.94 20.31
CA ARG A 7 -17.81 -1.24 19.29
C ARG A 7 -17.19 -1.25 17.88
N LEU A 8 -15.93 -1.62 17.73
CA LEU A 8 -15.26 -1.67 16.41
C LEU A 8 -15.51 -2.99 15.66
N THR A 9 -16.09 -3.99 16.30
CA THR A 9 -16.30 -5.32 15.70
C THR A 9 -17.67 -5.51 15.04
N ASP A 10 -18.58 -4.55 15.14
CA ASP A 10 -19.95 -4.68 14.62
C ASP A 10 -20.25 -3.76 13.40
N VAL A 11 -19.22 -3.42 12.63
CA VAL A 11 -19.41 -2.81 11.31
C VAL A 11 -19.78 -3.94 10.33
N ARG A 12 -21.05 -4.28 10.28
CA ARG A 12 -21.59 -5.14 9.22
C ARG A 12 -21.47 -4.39 7.91
N PRO A 13 -20.78 -4.96 6.88
CA PRO A 13 -20.82 -4.36 5.56
C PRO A 13 -22.29 -4.30 5.12
N GLY A 14 -22.69 -3.14 4.61
CA GLY A 14 -24.02 -3.00 3.97
C GLY A 14 -24.14 -4.00 2.81
N PRO A 15 -25.36 -4.33 2.37
CA PRO A 15 -25.64 -5.38 1.40
C PRO A 15 -24.97 -5.18 0.02
N ASP A 16 -24.39 -4.04 -0.24
CA ASP A 16 -23.84 -3.65 -1.55
C ASP A 16 -22.30 -3.54 -1.62
N HIS A 17 -21.56 -3.96 -0.59
CA HIS A 17 -20.10 -3.93 -0.63
C HIS A 17 -19.54 -5.33 -0.98
N ALA A 18 -18.81 -5.40 -2.11
CA ALA A 18 -17.98 -6.56 -2.40
C ALA A 18 -16.99 -6.80 -1.23
N PRO A 19 -16.71 -8.07 -0.87
CA PRO A 19 -15.82 -8.37 0.23
C PRO A 19 -14.41 -7.83 -0.07
N MET A 20 -13.85 -7.07 0.88
CA MET A 20 -12.48 -6.58 0.79
C MET A 20 -11.50 -7.75 0.97
N LEU A 21 -10.52 -7.85 0.08
CA LEU A 21 -9.48 -8.87 0.13
C LEU A 21 -8.40 -8.45 1.16
N VAL A 22 -8.03 -9.35 2.07
CA VAL A 22 -6.91 -9.14 2.99
C VAL A 22 -5.82 -10.18 2.72
N ARG A 23 -4.57 -9.73 2.50
CA ARG A 23 -3.43 -10.61 2.20
C ARG A 23 -2.20 -10.21 3.02
N GLY A 24 -1.73 -11.13 3.84
CA GLY A 24 -0.42 -11.04 4.48
C GLY A 24 0.70 -11.39 3.49
N LYS A 25 1.95 -11.36 3.97
CA LYS A 25 3.17 -11.55 3.19
C LYS A 25 3.15 -12.81 2.30
N ASP A 26 2.78 -13.96 2.86
CA ASP A 26 2.75 -15.22 2.12
C ASP A 26 1.66 -15.23 1.03
N GLY A 27 0.50 -14.62 1.32
CA GLY A 27 -0.56 -14.47 0.34
C GLY A 27 -0.18 -13.53 -0.81
N VAL A 28 0.58 -12.48 -0.53
CA VAL A 28 1.15 -11.59 -1.57
C VAL A 28 2.19 -12.34 -2.38
N ALA A 29 3.11 -13.08 -1.73
CA ALA A 29 4.15 -13.85 -2.41
C ALA A 29 3.58 -14.88 -3.38
N ALA A 30 2.48 -15.55 -3.00
CA ALA A 30 1.82 -16.55 -3.83
C ALA A 30 1.13 -15.97 -5.08
N LEU A 31 0.75 -14.68 -5.06
CA LEU A 31 0.04 -14.01 -6.15
C LEU A 31 0.95 -13.14 -7.02
N LEU A 32 2.13 -12.79 -6.54
CA LEU A 32 3.04 -11.90 -7.25
C LEU A 32 3.73 -12.65 -8.39
N ASP A 33 3.49 -12.19 -9.62
CA ASP A 33 4.18 -12.70 -10.81
C ASP A 33 5.38 -11.81 -11.15
N PRO A 34 6.63 -12.29 -10.95
CA PRO A 34 7.82 -11.51 -11.27
C PRO A 34 7.92 -11.15 -12.76
N ALA A 35 7.38 -11.97 -13.67
CA ALA A 35 7.43 -11.71 -15.10
C ALA A 35 6.50 -10.55 -15.51
N ALA A 36 5.37 -10.39 -14.83
CA ALA A 36 4.44 -9.30 -15.08
C ALA A 36 4.88 -7.98 -14.46
N LEU A 37 5.81 -8.00 -13.51
CA LEU A 37 6.16 -6.84 -12.69
C LEU A 37 6.85 -5.74 -13.51
N GLY A 38 7.86 -6.09 -14.33
CA GLY A 38 8.58 -5.14 -15.17
C GLY A 38 7.66 -4.39 -16.13
N PRO A 39 6.85 -5.08 -16.96
CA PRO A 39 5.87 -4.44 -17.81
C PRO A 39 4.87 -3.54 -17.07
N THR A 40 4.38 -3.98 -15.90
CA THR A 40 3.44 -3.19 -15.09
C THR A 40 4.08 -1.90 -14.56
N VAL A 41 5.30 -1.99 -14.06
CA VAL A 41 6.07 -0.81 -13.60
C VAL A 41 6.32 0.14 -14.77
N ALA A 42 6.67 -0.37 -15.96
CA ALA A 42 6.89 0.46 -17.14
C ALA A 42 5.63 1.26 -17.54
N VAL A 43 4.44 0.66 -17.50
CA VAL A 43 3.17 1.36 -17.73
C VAL A 43 2.96 2.48 -16.70
N ALA A 44 3.17 2.20 -15.43
CA ALA A 44 3.00 3.19 -14.37
C ALA A 44 4.00 4.36 -14.52
N MET A 45 5.25 4.07 -14.88
CA MET A 45 6.27 5.09 -15.11
C MET A 45 5.98 5.94 -16.34
N ALA A 46 5.44 5.32 -17.41
CA ALA A 46 5.01 6.06 -18.60
C ALA A 46 3.84 7.02 -18.31
N ASP A 47 2.87 6.59 -17.49
CA ASP A 47 1.79 7.46 -17.04
C ASP A 47 2.29 8.62 -16.18
N LEU A 48 3.23 8.34 -15.27
CA LEU A 48 3.83 9.36 -14.42
C LEU A 48 4.60 10.39 -15.26
N SER A 49 5.44 9.95 -16.17
CA SER A 49 6.25 10.82 -17.05
C SER A 49 5.39 11.66 -17.98
N ALA A 50 4.25 11.13 -18.41
CA ALA A 50 3.29 11.86 -19.25
C ALA A 50 2.34 12.77 -18.45
N GLY A 51 2.46 12.82 -17.12
CA GLY A 51 1.58 13.62 -16.26
C GLY A 51 0.15 13.09 -16.17
N ARG A 52 -0.10 11.83 -16.57
CA ARG A 52 -1.43 11.20 -16.48
C ARG A 52 -1.68 10.60 -15.10
N ALA A 53 -0.66 10.04 -14.47
CA ALA A 53 -0.77 9.50 -13.11
C ALA A 53 -0.82 10.65 -12.09
N SER A 54 -1.64 10.47 -11.05
CA SER A 54 -1.65 11.34 -9.88
C SER A 54 -0.87 10.64 -8.75
N ALA A 55 0.30 11.19 -8.41
CA ALA A 55 1.16 10.67 -7.35
C ALA A 55 1.76 11.85 -6.56
N PRO A 56 0.98 12.45 -5.63
CA PRO A 56 1.44 13.59 -4.86
C PRO A 56 2.61 13.21 -3.94
N HIS A 57 3.31 14.22 -3.43
CA HIS A 57 4.36 14.00 -2.44
C HIS A 57 3.81 13.28 -1.20
N ARG A 58 4.65 12.42 -0.64
CA ARG A 58 4.31 11.69 0.60
C ARG A 58 3.98 12.65 1.73
N ILE A 59 2.99 12.29 2.53
CA ILE A 59 2.67 12.95 3.80
C ILE A 59 3.37 12.17 4.90
N VAL A 60 4.03 12.88 5.82
CA VAL A 60 4.81 12.26 6.90
C VAL A 60 4.36 12.82 8.24
N ALA A 61 4.09 11.94 9.18
CA ALA A 61 3.91 12.23 10.59
C ALA A 61 5.08 11.67 11.37
N ALA A 62 5.74 12.52 12.17
CA ALA A 62 6.76 12.07 13.11
C ALA A 62 6.10 11.32 14.28
N VAL A 63 6.73 10.24 14.73
CA VAL A 63 6.32 9.50 15.92
C VAL A 63 7.38 9.73 16.99
N GLU A 64 7.25 10.83 17.68
CA GLU A 64 8.24 11.31 18.65
C GLU A 64 9.66 11.31 18.04
N ASP A 65 10.66 10.87 18.79
CA ASP A 65 12.04 10.65 18.36
C ASP A 65 12.32 9.23 17.85
N ARG A 66 11.28 8.37 17.75
CA ARG A 66 11.42 6.93 17.45
C ARG A 66 11.40 6.63 15.96
N GLY A 67 10.62 7.38 15.18
CA GLY A 67 10.43 7.07 13.77
C GLY A 67 9.38 7.93 13.10
N LEU A 68 8.85 7.43 12.00
CA LEU A 68 7.83 8.12 11.22
C LEU A 68 6.77 7.16 10.65
N LEU A 69 5.58 7.71 10.42
CA LEU A 69 4.53 7.13 9.60
C LEU A 69 4.37 7.99 8.34
N ALA A 70 4.38 7.37 7.18
CA ALA A 70 4.16 8.07 5.91
C ALA A 70 2.98 7.47 5.13
N ALA A 71 2.29 8.33 4.38
CA ALA A 71 1.23 7.97 3.44
C ALA A 71 1.62 8.38 2.02
N MET A 72 1.42 7.47 1.07
CA MET A 72 1.76 7.65 -0.34
C MET A 72 0.57 7.21 -1.20
N PRO A 73 -0.43 8.09 -1.42
CA PRO A 73 -1.53 7.81 -2.34
C PRO A 73 -1.09 7.95 -3.79
N ALA A 74 -1.70 7.17 -4.68
CA ALA A 74 -1.49 7.30 -6.12
C ALA A 74 -2.69 6.77 -6.91
N TYR A 75 -2.87 7.32 -8.11
CA TYR A 75 -3.79 6.83 -9.13
C TYR A 75 -3.06 6.70 -10.46
N CYS A 76 -3.18 5.54 -11.09
CA CYS A 76 -2.62 5.25 -12.41
C CYS A 76 -3.77 4.88 -13.38
N PRO A 77 -4.13 5.76 -14.33
CA PRO A 77 -5.27 5.54 -15.20
C PRO A 77 -5.09 4.35 -16.15
N SER A 78 -3.88 4.15 -16.71
CA SER A 78 -3.63 3.02 -17.63
C SER A 78 -3.70 1.65 -16.95
N LEU A 79 -3.55 1.59 -15.63
CA LEU A 79 -3.74 0.39 -14.83
C LEU A 79 -5.13 0.32 -14.19
N GLY A 80 -5.93 1.39 -14.26
CA GLY A 80 -7.21 1.49 -13.56
C GLY A 80 -7.05 1.28 -12.05
N LEU A 81 -5.94 1.76 -11.46
CA LEU A 81 -5.57 1.47 -10.07
C LEU A 81 -5.48 2.74 -9.23
N ALA A 82 -6.31 2.82 -8.21
CA ALA A 82 -6.18 3.76 -7.12
C ALA A 82 -5.65 3.01 -5.88
N ALA A 83 -4.59 3.51 -5.26
CA ALA A 83 -3.97 2.84 -4.12
C ALA A 83 -3.32 3.83 -3.16
N ALA A 84 -3.16 3.43 -1.92
CA ALA A 84 -2.36 4.14 -0.94
C ALA A 84 -1.43 3.16 -0.22
N LYS A 85 -0.13 3.50 -0.18
CA LYS A 85 0.83 2.82 0.68
C LYS A 85 1.00 3.59 1.98
N LEU A 86 0.77 2.92 3.09
CA LEU A 86 1.14 3.37 4.43
C LEU A 86 2.41 2.66 4.85
N LEU A 87 3.38 3.40 5.34
CA LEU A 87 4.64 2.80 5.78
C LEU A 87 5.15 3.47 7.06
N THR A 88 5.88 2.70 7.84
CA THR A 88 6.64 3.21 8.98
C THR A 88 8.12 3.00 8.77
N VAL A 89 8.94 3.90 9.33
CA VAL A 89 10.39 3.76 9.40
C VAL A 89 10.83 3.98 10.84
N TYR A 90 11.39 2.97 11.46
CA TYR A 90 11.87 2.96 12.83
C TYR A 90 13.33 2.51 12.85
N PRO A 91 14.31 3.44 12.84
CA PRO A 91 15.74 3.11 12.71
C PRO A 91 16.24 2.19 13.83
N ASP A 92 15.79 2.37 15.05
CA ASP A 92 16.25 1.60 16.22
C ASP A 92 15.75 0.15 16.21
N ASN A 93 14.79 -0.18 15.37
CA ASN A 93 14.33 -1.56 15.18
C ASN A 93 15.47 -2.50 14.74
N MET A 94 16.48 -1.97 14.05
CA MET A 94 17.66 -2.76 13.63
C MET A 94 18.37 -3.38 14.82
N VAL A 95 18.52 -2.63 15.92
CA VAL A 95 19.16 -3.10 17.14
C VAL A 95 18.31 -4.15 17.87
N ALA A 96 16.98 -3.99 17.78
CA ALA A 96 16.02 -4.91 18.39
C ALA A 96 15.72 -6.16 17.53
N GLY A 97 16.31 -6.30 16.35
CA GLY A 97 16.06 -7.41 15.42
C GLY A 97 14.69 -7.36 14.73
N HIS A 98 14.06 -6.19 14.67
CA HIS A 98 12.81 -5.95 13.94
C HIS A 98 13.06 -5.24 12.60
N PRO A 99 12.14 -5.35 11.63
CA PRO A 99 12.23 -4.59 10.40
C PRO A 99 12.21 -3.07 10.65
N VAL A 100 13.16 -2.37 10.05
CA VAL A 100 13.23 -0.90 10.11
C VAL A 100 12.11 -0.28 9.29
N HIS A 101 11.76 -0.87 8.16
CA HIS A 101 10.70 -0.45 7.26
C HIS A 101 9.57 -1.48 7.26
N GLN A 102 8.36 -1.03 7.45
CA GLN A 102 7.16 -1.89 7.39
C GLN A 102 6.07 -1.14 6.62
N ALA A 103 5.34 -1.84 5.76
CA ALA A 103 4.35 -1.22 4.91
C ALA A 103 3.09 -2.06 4.72
N THR A 104 1.97 -1.35 4.53
CA THR A 104 0.73 -1.91 3.99
C THR A 104 0.30 -1.13 2.75
N ILE A 105 -0.39 -1.80 1.83
CA ILE A 105 -0.98 -1.19 0.64
C ILE A 105 -2.48 -1.45 0.66
N SER A 106 -3.26 -0.36 0.52
CA SER A 106 -4.70 -0.42 0.32
C SER A 106 -5.02 -0.06 -1.12
N THR A 107 -5.91 -0.82 -1.78
CA THR A 107 -6.40 -0.53 -3.13
C THR A 107 -7.88 -0.20 -3.11
N PHE A 108 -8.30 0.60 -4.08
CA PHE A 108 -9.66 1.11 -4.19
C PHE A 108 -10.14 1.00 -5.63
N ASP A 109 -11.41 0.74 -5.82
CA ASP A 109 -12.07 0.83 -7.11
C ASP A 109 -12.10 2.30 -7.55
N PRO A 110 -11.54 2.66 -8.72
CA PRO A 110 -11.44 4.05 -9.13
C PRO A 110 -12.77 4.66 -9.58
N VAL A 111 -13.80 3.85 -9.80
CA VAL A 111 -15.13 4.31 -10.22
C VAL A 111 -16.02 4.57 -9.02
N THR A 112 -16.05 3.64 -8.06
CA THR A 112 -16.95 3.68 -6.91
C THR A 112 -16.28 4.22 -5.64
N GLY A 113 -14.94 4.21 -5.58
CA GLY A 113 -14.17 4.53 -4.38
C GLY A 113 -14.18 3.42 -3.32
N ALA A 114 -14.80 2.28 -3.60
CA ALA A 114 -14.89 1.18 -2.65
C ALA A 114 -13.49 0.57 -2.37
N PRO A 115 -13.14 0.26 -1.10
CA PRO A 115 -11.92 -0.45 -0.79
C PRO A 115 -12.00 -1.88 -1.34
N THR A 116 -10.97 -2.31 -2.06
CA THR A 116 -10.93 -3.62 -2.72
C THR A 116 -9.97 -4.60 -2.05
N ALA A 117 -8.82 -4.10 -1.55
CA ALA A 117 -7.88 -4.95 -0.83
C ALA A 117 -7.03 -4.17 0.17
N ILE A 118 -6.54 -4.89 1.18
CA ILE A 118 -5.41 -4.49 2.03
C ILE A 118 -4.38 -5.63 1.99
N MET A 119 -3.11 -5.28 1.76
CA MET A 119 -2.06 -6.27 1.60
C MET A 119 -0.74 -5.82 2.25
N ASP A 120 0.11 -6.80 2.58
CA ASP A 120 1.49 -6.56 2.96
C ASP A 120 2.22 -5.82 1.83
N GLY A 121 2.90 -4.74 2.19
CA GLY A 121 3.58 -3.85 1.24
C GLY A 121 5.09 -4.05 1.16
N ASP A 122 5.69 -4.83 2.05
CA ASP A 122 7.15 -4.93 2.14
C ASP A 122 7.73 -5.66 0.94
N LEU A 123 7.18 -6.84 0.62
CA LEU A 123 7.61 -7.61 -0.55
C LEU A 123 7.37 -6.85 -1.85
N ILE A 124 6.19 -6.23 -2.01
CA ILE A 124 5.86 -5.42 -3.20
C ILE A 124 6.84 -4.25 -3.33
N THR A 125 7.16 -3.58 -2.22
CA THR A 125 8.11 -2.45 -2.22
C THR A 125 9.51 -2.90 -2.67
N ALA A 126 10.01 -4.03 -2.18
CA ALA A 126 11.31 -4.56 -2.57
C ALA A 126 11.34 -4.92 -4.06
N MET A 127 10.38 -5.71 -4.53
CA MET A 127 10.35 -6.22 -5.90
C MET A 127 10.08 -5.12 -6.94
N ARG A 128 9.16 -4.19 -6.69
CA ARG A 128 8.90 -3.07 -7.61
C ARG A 128 10.13 -2.14 -7.72
N THR A 129 10.90 -2.00 -6.63
CA THR A 129 12.10 -1.17 -6.64
C THR A 129 13.20 -1.82 -7.48
N ALA A 130 13.39 -3.13 -7.34
CA ALA A 130 14.30 -3.88 -8.20
C ALA A 130 13.88 -3.78 -9.69
N ALA A 131 12.59 -3.97 -10.00
CA ALA A 131 12.08 -3.87 -11.36
C ALA A 131 12.20 -2.46 -11.97
N ALA A 132 12.12 -1.41 -11.18
CA ALA A 132 12.30 -0.03 -11.66
C ALA A 132 13.79 0.33 -11.91
N SER A 133 14.72 -0.49 -11.42
CA SER A 133 16.17 -0.27 -11.54
C SER A 133 16.82 -1.15 -12.62
N ALA A 134 16.06 -2.06 -13.21
CA ALA A 134 16.52 -2.97 -14.25
C ALA A 134 16.26 -2.41 -15.64
#